data_03cce8070cae993e71257508c818db03
#
_entry.id   03cce8070cae993e71257508c818db03
#
_cell.length_a   1.000
_cell.length_b   1.000
_cell.length_c   1.000
_cell.angle_alpha   90.00
_cell.angle_beta   90.00
_cell.angle_gamma   90.00
#
_symmetry.space_group_name_H-M   'P 1'
#
loop_
_entity.id
_entity.type
_entity.pdbx_description
1 polymer ?
#
loop_
_entity_poly.entity_id
_entity_poly.type
_entity_poly.pdbx_seq_one_letter_code
_entity_poly.pdbx_strand_id
1 'polypeptide(L)'
;MNNFSQKFDLNKQNLLKLLIEKSYKKGKFTLASGKKSVHYLNCKPVSLNGMGLQLISNLFLELMDPSSKAVAGLTLGADPLVSGLIVTAASKGLLLDALIIRKEIKEYGTKAGLEGPSLKEGTVVTVL
;
A
#
# COMPACT_ATOMS: atom_id res chain seq x y z
N MET A 1 -1.42 -27.54 -10.26
CA MET A 1 -1.55 -26.10 -9.93
C MET A 1 -0.79 -25.84 -8.66
N ASN A 2 0.16 -24.89 -8.66
CA ASN A 2 1.08 -24.67 -7.55
C ASN A 2 0.32 -24.06 -6.35
N ASN A 3 0.62 -24.51 -5.14
CA ASN A 3 0.05 -24.04 -3.86
C ASN A 3 0.14 -22.50 -3.70
N PHE A 4 1.12 -21.88 -4.34
CA PHE A 4 1.37 -20.44 -4.38
C PHE A 4 0.28 -19.69 -5.17
N SER A 5 -0.03 -20.14 -6.39
CA SER A 5 -1.07 -19.51 -7.23
C SER A 5 -2.45 -19.57 -6.56
N GLN A 6 -2.79 -20.68 -5.91
CA GLN A 6 -4.06 -20.82 -5.19
C GLN A 6 -4.18 -19.85 -4.00
N LYS A 7 -3.10 -19.63 -3.25
CA LYS A 7 -3.07 -18.71 -2.11
C LYS A 7 -3.18 -17.26 -2.55
N PHE A 8 -2.50 -16.89 -3.64
CA PHE A 8 -2.60 -15.55 -4.23
C PHE A 8 -4.04 -15.26 -4.68
N ASP A 9 -4.64 -16.17 -5.44
CA ASP A 9 -6.01 -16.02 -5.92
C ASP A 9 -7.02 -15.95 -4.77
N LEU A 10 -6.84 -16.72 -3.71
CA LEU A 10 -7.69 -16.67 -2.54
C LEU A 10 -7.59 -15.32 -1.81
N ASN A 11 -6.38 -14.81 -1.60
CA ASN A 11 -6.14 -13.49 -1.00
C ASN A 11 -6.78 -12.37 -1.82
N LYS A 12 -6.63 -12.43 -3.16
CA LYS A 12 -7.24 -11.49 -4.10
C LYS A 12 -8.77 -11.50 -4.03
N GLN A 13 -9.39 -12.69 -3.99
CA GLN A 13 -10.84 -12.83 -3.87
C GLN A 13 -11.36 -12.30 -2.53
N ASN A 14 -10.65 -12.60 -1.43
CA ASN A 14 -11.03 -12.12 -0.10
C ASN A 14 -10.89 -10.59 0.00
N LEU A 15 -9.82 -10.02 -0.56
CA LEU A 15 -9.64 -8.56 -0.62
C LEU A 15 -10.74 -7.91 -1.47
N LEU A 16 -11.11 -8.50 -2.61
CA LEU A 16 -12.19 -7.99 -3.46
C LEU A 16 -13.53 -7.96 -2.70
N LYS A 17 -13.88 -9.02 -2.00
CA LYS A 17 -15.10 -9.07 -1.16
C LYS A 17 -15.10 -7.95 -0.12
N LEU A 18 -13.98 -7.77 0.57
CA LEU A 18 -13.84 -6.75 1.60
C LEU A 18 -13.93 -5.32 1.04
N LEU A 19 -13.34 -5.09 -0.15
CA LEU A 19 -13.43 -3.81 -0.87
C LEU A 19 -14.86 -3.51 -1.31
N ILE A 20 -15.59 -4.50 -1.82
CA ILE A 20 -17.00 -4.33 -2.20
C ILE A 20 -17.84 -3.97 -0.97
N GLU A 21 -17.64 -4.67 0.13
CA GLU A 21 -18.41 -4.49 1.37
C GLU A 21 -18.15 -3.14 2.04
N LYS A 22 -16.86 -2.76 2.19
CA LYS A 22 -16.46 -1.64 3.06
C LYS A 22 -16.06 -0.37 2.31
N SER A 23 -15.66 -0.47 1.06
CA SER A 23 -15.01 0.63 0.32
C SER A 23 -15.80 1.12 -0.88
N TYR A 24 -16.54 0.23 -1.53
CA TYR A 24 -17.27 0.56 -2.76
C TYR A 24 -18.68 1.08 -2.45
N LYS A 25 -19.06 2.15 -3.17
CA LYS A 25 -20.42 2.70 -3.14
C LYS A 25 -20.90 2.98 -4.56
N LYS A 26 -22.15 2.60 -4.85
CA LYS A 26 -22.85 2.97 -6.07
C LYS A 26 -23.81 4.13 -5.76
N GLY A 27 -23.81 5.17 -6.61
CA GLY A 27 -24.65 6.35 -6.39
C GLY A 27 -24.25 7.50 -7.33
N LYS A 28 -24.69 8.72 -7.02
CA LYS A 28 -24.28 9.92 -7.75
C LYS A 28 -23.20 10.63 -6.93
N PHE A 29 -22.00 10.72 -7.47
CA PHE A 29 -20.85 11.37 -6.83
C PHE A 29 -20.25 12.43 -7.73
N THR A 30 -19.70 13.48 -7.10
CA THR A 30 -18.80 14.44 -7.78
C THR A 30 -17.39 14.16 -7.25
N LEU A 31 -16.48 13.80 -8.15
CA LEU A 31 -15.08 13.52 -7.83
C LEU A 31 -14.32 14.83 -7.56
N ALA A 32 -13.13 14.75 -6.94
CA ALA A 32 -12.26 15.89 -6.69
C ALA A 32 -11.87 16.66 -7.98
N SER A 33 -11.88 15.97 -9.13
CA SER A 33 -11.67 16.56 -10.46
C SER A 33 -12.88 17.34 -10.99
N GLY A 34 -14.01 17.37 -10.27
CA GLY A 34 -15.29 17.92 -10.72
C GLY A 34 -16.11 16.99 -11.62
N LYS A 35 -15.55 15.84 -12.05
CA LYS A 35 -16.27 14.86 -12.89
C LYS A 35 -17.35 14.13 -12.09
N LYS A 36 -18.49 13.85 -12.75
CA LYS A 36 -19.56 13.04 -12.17
C LYS A 36 -19.23 11.54 -12.35
N SER A 37 -19.54 10.75 -11.33
CA SER A 37 -19.38 9.29 -11.36
C SER A 37 -20.58 8.62 -10.70
N VAL A 38 -20.92 7.42 -11.15
CA VAL A 38 -21.90 6.55 -10.50
C VAL A 38 -21.24 5.54 -9.55
N HIS A 39 -19.92 5.57 -9.48
CA HIS A 39 -19.10 4.71 -8.65
C HIS A 39 -18.19 5.56 -7.75
N TYR A 40 -18.02 5.15 -6.51
CA TYR A 40 -17.08 5.73 -5.58
C TYR A 40 -16.35 4.63 -4.81
N LEU A 41 -15.03 4.71 -4.75
CA LEU A 41 -14.18 3.79 -4.02
C LEU A 41 -13.33 4.56 -3.02
N ASN A 42 -13.47 4.23 -1.73
CA ASN A 42 -12.60 4.71 -0.67
C ASN A 42 -11.88 3.53 -0.03
N CYS A 43 -10.60 3.37 -0.30
CA CYS A 43 -9.82 2.22 0.19
C CYS A 43 -9.50 2.29 1.69
N LYS A 44 -9.62 3.45 2.35
CA LYS A 44 -9.25 3.64 3.76
C LYS A 44 -9.95 2.69 4.74
N PRO A 45 -11.27 2.40 4.61
CA PRO A 45 -11.92 1.43 5.50
C PRO A 45 -11.33 0.01 5.43
N VAL A 46 -10.66 -0.33 4.32
CA VAL A 46 -9.98 -1.62 4.15
C VAL A 46 -8.50 -1.52 4.51
N SER A 47 -7.78 -0.50 4.06
CA SER A 47 -6.35 -0.34 4.36
C SER A 47 -6.07 -0.04 5.85
N LEU A 48 -7.07 0.45 6.59
CA LEU A 48 -7.01 0.69 8.04
C LEU A 48 -7.73 -0.41 8.85
N ASN A 49 -8.11 -1.51 8.20
CA ASN A 49 -8.65 -2.71 8.85
C ASN A 49 -7.58 -3.78 8.90
N GLY A 50 -7.38 -4.44 10.04
CA GLY A 50 -6.29 -5.41 10.22
C GLY A 50 -6.31 -6.54 9.19
N MET A 51 -7.47 -7.16 8.93
CA MET A 51 -7.60 -8.21 7.91
C MET A 51 -7.37 -7.65 6.50
N GLY A 52 -7.93 -6.48 6.20
CA GLY A 52 -7.76 -5.81 4.92
C GLY A 52 -6.28 -5.47 4.66
N LEU A 53 -5.60 -4.88 5.63
CA LEU A 53 -4.19 -4.54 5.53
C LEU A 53 -3.31 -5.78 5.37
N GLN A 54 -3.61 -6.87 6.09
CA GLN A 54 -2.89 -8.13 5.96
C GLN A 54 -3.03 -8.73 4.55
N LEU A 55 -4.24 -8.73 3.98
CA LEU A 55 -4.49 -9.21 2.62
C LEU A 55 -3.74 -8.36 1.59
N ILE A 56 -3.79 -7.04 1.71
CA ILE A 56 -3.07 -6.10 0.85
C ILE A 56 -1.57 -6.35 0.93
N SER A 57 -1.01 -6.43 2.15
CA SER A 57 0.43 -6.62 2.36
C SER A 57 0.92 -7.96 1.80
N ASN A 58 0.15 -9.04 1.95
CA ASN A 58 0.50 -10.33 1.35
C ASN A 58 0.55 -10.25 -0.19
N LEU A 59 -0.45 -9.61 -0.81
CA LEU A 59 -0.50 -9.45 -2.26
C LEU A 59 0.63 -8.55 -2.78
N PHE A 60 0.94 -7.46 -2.09
CA PHE A 60 2.04 -6.57 -2.47
C PHE A 60 3.40 -7.26 -2.37
N LEU A 61 3.65 -8.09 -1.34
CA LEU A 61 4.89 -8.87 -1.24
C LEU A 61 5.08 -9.81 -2.42
N GLU A 62 4.00 -10.31 -3.00
CA GLU A 62 4.05 -11.22 -4.15
C GLU A 62 4.20 -10.48 -5.48
N LEU A 63 3.79 -9.20 -5.54
CA LEU A 63 3.81 -8.37 -6.75
C LEU A 63 5.02 -7.44 -6.85
N MET A 64 5.66 -7.12 -5.71
CA MET A 64 6.80 -6.22 -5.70
C MET A 64 8.03 -6.82 -6.40
N ASP A 65 8.94 -5.95 -6.83
CA ASP A 65 10.23 -6.38 -7.36
C ASP A 65 11.01 -7.14 -6.26
N PRO A 66 11.39 -8.40 -6.50
CA PRO A 66 12.10 -9.22 -5.51
C PRO A 66 13.49 -8.68 -5.14
N SER A 67 14.07 -7.80 -5.94
CA SER A 67 15.33 -7.11 -5.64
C SER A 67 15.18 -5.91 -4.72
N SER A 68 13.95 -5.44 -4.47
CA SER A 68 13.67 -4.29 -3.61
C SER A 68 14.18 -4.52 -2.19
N LYS A 69 14.82 -3.50 -1.65
CA LYS A 69 15.28 -3.44 -0.25
C LYS A 69 14.44 -2.49 0.59
N ALA A 70 13.60 -1.70 -0.06
CA ALA A 70 12.67 -0.80 0.60
C ALA A 70 11.38 -0.67 -0.20
N VAL A 71 10.36 -0.17 0.49
CA VAL A 71 9.09 0.24 -0.10
C VAL A 71 8.82 1.70 0.23
N ALA A 72 8.21 2.43 -0.67
CA ALA A 72 7.90 3.84 -0.47
C ALA A 72 6.43 4.11 -0.81
N GLY A 73 5.87 5.14 -0.19
CA GLY A 73 4.51 5.55 -0.51
C GLY A 73 4.20 6.99 -0.13
N LEU A 74 3.25 7.60 -0.87
CA LEU A 74 2.86 8.98 -0.67
C LEU A 74 1.94 9.12 0.55
N THR A 75 2.36 9.97 1.50
CA THR A 75 1.53 10.28 2.67
C THR A 75 0.20 10.94 2.24
N LEU A 76 -0.90 10.74 2.89
CA LEU A 76 -1.26 9.95 4.07
C LEU A 76 -1.77 8.54 3.66
N GLY A 77 -2.13 8.38 2.39
CA GLY A 77 -2.84 7.20 1.91
C GLY A 77 -2.01 5.92 1.93
N ALA A 78 -0.71 6.03 1.66
CA ALA A 78 0.18 4.89 1.62
C ALA A 78 0.84 4.55 2.97
N ASP A 79 0.77 5.42 3.98
CA ASP A 79 1.41 5.19 5.27
C ASP A 79 1.04 3.83 5.90
N PRO A 80 -0.24 3.44 5.99
CA PRO A 80 -0.60 2.12 6.51
C PRO A 80 -0.12 0.98 5.59
N LEU A 81 -0.08 1.21 4.28
CA LEU A 81 0.31 0.20 3.30
C LEU A 81 1.79 -0.16 3.42
N VAL A 82 2.69 0.86 3.44
CA VAL A 82 4.13 0.62 3.60
C VAL A 82 4.43 0.00 4.96
N SER A 83 3.78 0.48 6.03
CA SER A 83 3.96 -0.05 7.39
C SER A 83 3.48 -1.51 7.51
N GLY A 84 2.30 -1.82 6.99
CA GLY A 84 1.77 -3.18 6.96
C GLY A 84 2.64 -4.13 6.16
N LEU A 85 3.18 -3.64 5.04
CA LEU A 85 4.04 -4.45 4.16
C LEU A 85 5.35 -4.83 4.83
N ILE A 86 6.07 -3.90 5.46
CA ILE A 86 7.35 -4.21 6.14
C ILE A 86 7.15 -5.14 7.34
N VAL A 87 6.08 -4.98 8.12
CA VAL A 87 5.76 -5.88 9.23
C VAL A 87 5.43 -7.29 8.72
N THR A 88 4.66 -7.39 7.63
CA THR A 88 4.34 -8.68 6.98
C THR A 88 5.59 -9.32 6.38
N ALA A 89 6.48 -8.55 5.77
CA ALA A 89 7.77 -9.02 5.25
C ALA A 89 8.64 -9.58 6.38
N ALA A 90 8.79 -8.84 7.48
CA ALA A 90 9.58 -9.26 8.65
C ALA A 90 9.07 -10.57 9.25
N SER A 91 7.74 -10.76 9.33
CA SER A 91 7.15 -12.03 9.80
C SER A 91 7.48 -13.23 8.92
N LYS A 92 7.91 -13.00 7.68
CA LYS A 92 8.36 -14.02 6.73
C LYS A 92 9.88 -14.09 6.57
N GLY A 93 10.62 -13.40 7.45
CA GLY A 93 12.09 -13.35 7.40
C GLY A 93 12.68 -12.45 6.31
N LEU A 94 11.86 -11.59 5.68
CA LEU A 94 12.31 -10.62 4.70
C LEU A 94 12.52 -9.27 5.38
N LEU A 95 13.68 -8.67 5.16
CA LEU A 95 14.01 -7.35 5.72
C LEU A 95 13.78 -6.28 4.64
N LEU A 96 12.80 -5.42 4.89
CA LEU A 96 12.47 -4.28 4.05
C LEU A 96 12.40 -3.02 4.91
N ASP A 97 12.93 -1.93 4.40
CA ASP A 97 12.75 -0.60 4.97
C ASP A 97 11.49 0.07 4.38
N ALA A 98 10.91 1.04 5.10
CA ALA A 98 9.81 1.86 4.60
C ALA A 98 10.20 3.33 4.51
N LEU A 99 9.79 3.96 3.41
CA LEU A 99 9.95 5.40 3.18
C LEU A 99 8.57 6.04 2.99
N ILE A 100 8.35 7.16 3.66
CA ILE A 100 7.17 7.99 3.47
C ILE A 100 7.51 9.18 2.59
N ILE A 101 6.84 9.29 1.44
CA ILE A 101 6.99 10.41 0.52
C ILE A 101 6.01 11.51 0.96
N ARG A 102 6.52 12.71 1.24
CA ARG A 102 5.69 13.87 1.62
C ARG A 102 5.19 14.61 0.38
N LYS A 103 3.94 15.08 0.44
CA LYS A 103 3.38 15.94 -0.62
C LYS A 103 4.06 17.31 -0.67
N GLU A 104 4.46 17.80 0.50
CA GLU A 104 5.08 19.12 0.66
C GLU A 104 6.42 18.98 1.36
N ILE A 105 7.41 19.69 0.86
CA ILE A 105 8.74 19.75 1.48
C ILE A 105 8.62 20.65 2.73
N LYS A 106 9.15 20.20 3.86
CA LYS A 106 9.24 21.03 5.06
C LYS A 106 10.10 22.27 4.78
N GLU A 107 9.60 23.45 5.16
CA GLU A 107 10.40 24.69 5.08
C GLU A 107 11.52 24.72 6.13
N TYR A 108 11.39 23.91 7.21
CA TYR A 108 12.29 23.87 8.35
C TYR A 108 12.83 22.45 8.59
N GLY A 109 14.07 22.35 9.05
CA GLY A 109 14.77 21.09 9.33
C GLY A 109 15.45 20.49 8.09
N THR A 110 15.59 19.17 8.05
CA THR A 110 16.04 18.48 6.84
C THR A 110 14.96 18.68 5.77
N LYS A 111 15.25 19.46 4.74
CA LYS A 111 14.36 19.74 3.59
C LYS A 111 14.06 18.47 2.76
N ALA A 112 13.92 17.32 3.41
CA ALA A 112 13.71 16.05 2.76
C ALA A 112 12.23 15.83 2.47
N GLY A 113 11.92 15.54 1.22
CA GLY A 113 10.59 15.05 0.80
C GLY A 113 10.35 13.59 1.15
N LEU A 114 11.33 12.93 1.81
CA LEU A 114 11.31 11.54 2.25
C LEU A 114 11.54 11.45 3.75
N GLU A 115 10.76 10.61 4.41
CA GLU A 115 10.93 10.24 5.81
C GLU A 115 11.22 8.74 5.88
N GLY A 116 12.17 8.32 6.73
CA GLY A 116 12.56 6.94 6.91
C GLY A 116 14.08 6.75 7.00
N PRO A 117 14.57 5.51 7.00
CA PRO A 117 16.00 5.23 7.07
C PRO A 117 16.72 5.70 5.80
N SER A 118 18.01 6.07 5.96
CA SER A 118 18.86 6.41 4.83
C SER A 118 19.21 5.16 4.03
N LEU A 119 18.96 5.18 2.74
CA LEU A 119 19.32 4.10 1.83
C LEU A 119 20.62 4.44 1.10
N LYS A 120 21.36 3.40 0.72
CA LYS A 120 22.53 3.54 -0.15
C LYS A 120 22.10 3.91 -1.57
N GLU A 121 22.92 4.69 -2.27
CA GLU A 121 22.72 4.98 -3.69
C GLU A 121 22.60 3.68 -4.50
N GLY A 122 21.67 3.65 -5.46
CA GLY A 122 21.40 2.45 -6.28
C GLY A 122 20.49 1.41 -5.60
N THR A 123 20.01 1.66 -4.37
CA THR A 123 19.04 0.75 -3.71
C THR A 123 17.72 0.71 -4.50
N VAL A 124 17.26 -0.49 -4.84
CA VAL A 124 15.98 -0.68 -5.51
C VAL A 124 14.85 -0.50 -4.50
N VAL A 125 13.88 0.33 -4.86
CA VAL A 125 12.71 0.67 -4.03
C VAL A 125 11.43 0.44 -4.81
N THR A 126 10.51 -0.35 -4.27
CA THR A 126 9.15 -0.44 -4.82
C THR A 126 8.29 0.70 -4.29
N VAL A 127 7.63 1.44 -5.17
CA VAL A 127 6.71 2.53 -4.81
C VAL A 127 5.26 2.04 -4.92
N LEU A 128 4.46 2.28 -3.86
CA LEU A 128 3.05 1.88 -3.74
C LEU A 128 2.10 3.01 -4.14
#